data_a76280cb3ece29b84a99abb6842e072e
#
_entry.id   a76280cb3ece29b84a99abb6842e072e
#
_cell.length_a   1.000
_cell.length_b   1.000
_cell.length_c   1.000
_cell.angle_alpha   90.00
_cell.angle_beta   90.00
_cell.angle_gamma   90.00
#
_symmetry.space_group_name_H-M   'P 1'
#
loop_
_entity.id
_entity.type
_entity.pdbx_description
1 polymer ?
#
loop_
_entity_poly.entity_id
_entity_poly.type
_entity_poly.pdbx_seq_one_letter_code
_entity_poly.pdbx_strand_id
1 'polypeptide(L)'
;LAPIATVVGLAFKLSDPDRLLGGDRTEFGITCALIPRDTPGLTIGRRHFPLNVPFQNGPLSGKDVFVPLDCIIGGPQMAGQGWRMLVEQLSVGRCISLPSNAAGGAKAGIFASAAYARIRKQFNQPVGKFEGVEAALTRMAGAAYIVDAARSVTTGAIDGGEKPSVPAAMLKYHCTEFARQVANDAMDVHGGKGICLGPKNYLGRGY
;
A
#
# COMPACT_ATOMS: atom_id res chain seq x y z
N LEU A 1 0.35 11.60 -3.99
CA LEU A 1 1.46 12.29 -4.68
C LEU A 1 1.06 13.67 -5.25
N ALA A 2 -0.18 14.13 -5.08
CA ALA A 2 -0.67 15.39 -5.62
C ALA A 2 0.28 16.60 -5.40
N PRO A 3 0.96 16.78 -4.25
CA PRO A 3 1.85 17.90 -4.04
C PRO A 3 3.03 18.02 -5.02
N ILE A 4 3.42 16.92 -5.66
CA ILE A 4 4.57 16.89 -6.61
C ILE A 4 4.19 16.41 -8.01
N ALA A 5 2.96 15.96 -8.21
CA ALA A 5 2.50 15.46 -9.51
C ALA A 5 2.36 16.59 -10.52
N THR A 6 2.71 16.35 -11.78
CA THR A 6 2.45 17.25 -12.90
C THR A 6 1.08 17.00 -13.52
N VAL A 7 0.58 15.76 -13.37
CA VAL A 7 -0.73 15.31 -13.84
C VAL A 7 -1.46 14.67 -12.70
N VAL A 8 -2.75 14.94 -12.58
CA VAL A 8 -3.63 14.41 -11.54
C VAL A 8 -4.63 13.44 -12.16
N GLY A 9 -4.69 12.23 -11.61
CA GLY A 9 -5.72 11.25 -11.96
C GLY A 9 -7.00 11.51 -11.14
N LEU A 10 -8.12 11.63 -11.82
CA LEU A 10 -9.44 11.76 -11.21
C LEU A 10 -10.29 10.55 -11.51
N ALA A 11 -11.06 10.10 -10.52
CA ALA A 11 -12.15 9.17 -10.69
C ALA A 11 -13.43 9.85 -10.19
N PHE A 12 -14.41 10.00 -11.04
CA PHE A 12 -15.62 10.77 -10.74
C PHE A 12 -16.86 10.11 -11.36
N LYS A 13 -18.03 10.43 -10.85
CA LYS A 13 -19.29 10.07 -11.50
C LYS A 13 -19.56 11.03 -12.64
N LEU A 14 -19.78 10.50 -13.83
CA LEU A 14 -20.08 11.26 -15.02
C LEU A 14 -21.59 11.23 -15.30
N SER A 15 -22.17 12.40 -15.39
CA SER A 15 -23.54 12.64 -15.90
C SER A 15 -23.45 13.57 -17.11
N ASP A 16 -24.20 13.25 -18.17
CA ASP A 16 -24.21 13.99 -19.44
C ASP A 16 -25.66 14.29 -19.86
N PRO A 17 -26.32 15.25 -19.18
CA PRO A 17 -27.68 15.62 -19.49
C PRO A 17 -27.84 16.22 -20.88
N ASP A 18 -26.80 16.86 -21.40
CA ASP A 18 -26.78 17.55 -22.70
C ASP A 18 -26.38 16.61 -23.86
N ARG A 19 -26.10 15.33 -23.58
CA ARG A 19 -25.73 14.29 -24.55
C ARG A 19 -24.52 14.62 -25.42
N LEU A 20 -23.52 15.26 -24.81
CA LEU A 20 -22.27 15.63 -25.50
C LEU A 20 -21.47 14.39 -25.96
N LEU A 21 -21.65 13.26 -25.28
CA LEU A 21 -21.02 11.99 -25.64
C LEU A 21 -21.83 11.19 -26.69
N GLY A 22 -23.00 11.71 -27.07
CA GLY A 22 -23.91 11.06 -28.00
C GLY A 22 -24.74 9.93 -27.41
N GLY A 23 -25.77 9.46 -28.17
CA GLY A 23 -26.68 8.42 -27.71
C GLY A 23 -27.73 8.90 -26.71
N ASP A 24 -28.43 7.94 -26.10
CA ASP A 24 -29.53 8.24 -25.15
C ASP A 24 -29.14 8.14 -23.69
N ARG A 25 -27.91 7.74 -23.41
CA ARG A 25 -27.39 7.55 -22.05
C ARG A 25 -26.98 8.88 -21.47
N THR A 26 -27.54 9.23 -20.29
CA THR A 26 -27.19 10.46 -19.54
C THR A 26 -26.38 10.18 -18.28
N GLU A 27 -26.41 8.97 -17.73
CA GLU A 27 -25.66 8.58 -16.54
C GLU A 27 -24.63 7.51 -16.89
N PHE A 28 -23.35 7.83 -16.84
CA PHE A 28 -22.26 6.94 -17.20
C PHE A 28 -21.64 6.21 -16.01
N GLY A 29 -21.72 6.80 -14.84
CA GLY A 29 -21.08 6.26 -13.63
C GLY A 29 -19.60 6.65 -13.52
N ILE A 30 -18.79 5.77 -12.89
CA ILE A 30 -17.38 6.08 -12.65
C ILE A 30 -16.59 6.20 -13.95
N THR A 31 -16.00 7.34 -14.16
CA THR A 31 -15.14 7.69 -15.31
C THR A 31 -13.78 8.15 -14.75
N CYS A 32 -12.70 7.82 -15.46
CA CYS A 32 -11.36 8.23 -15.09
C CYS A 32 -10.80 9.23 -16.08
N ALA A 33 -10.19 10.30 -15.60
CA ALA A 33 -9.53 11.32 -16.41
C ALA A 33 -8.15 11.68 -15.86
N LEU A 34 -7.28 12.15 -16.73
CA LEU A 34 -6.00 12.76 -16.38
C LEU A 34 -6.05 14.25 -16.69
N ILE A 35 -5.79 15.08 -15.70
CA ILE A 35 -5.79 16.53 -15.87
C ILE A 35 -4.45 17.14 -15.44
N PRO A 36 -4.01 18.22 -16.10
CA PRO A 36 -2.85 18.98 -15.66
C PRO A 36 -3.05 19.52 -14.24
N ARG A 37 -1.98 19.56 -13.47
CA ARG A 37 -1.98 20.07 -12.09
C ARG A 37 -2.46 21.52 -11.97
N ASP A 38 -2.15 22.32 -12.97
CA ASP A 38 -2.43 23.76 -13.06
C ASP A 38 -3.80 24.07 -13.68
N THR A 39 -4.66 23.04 -13.84
CA THR A 39 -6.02 23.25 -14.35
C THR A 39 -6.77 24.25 -13.46
N PRO A 40 -7.35 25.32 -14.03
CA PRO A 40 -8.09 26.31 -13.26
C PRO A 40 -9.22 25.68 -12.42
N GLY A 41 -9.36 26.15 -11.18
CA GLY A 41 -10.35 25.63 -10.23
C GLY A 41 -9.87 24.41 -9.42
N LEU A 42 -8.74 23.78 -9.78
CA LEU A 42 -8.12 22.72 -9.00
C LEU A 42 -7.22 23.33 -7.92
N THR A 43 -7.34 22.84 -6.70
CA THR A 43 -6.52 23.27 -5.57
C THR A 43 -5.83 22.06 -4.93
N ILE A 44 -4.51 22.13 -4.82
CA ILE A 44 -3.71 21.17 -4.06
C ILE A 44 -3.47 21.77 -2.70
N GLY A 45 -3.99 21.11 -1.67
CA GLY A 45 -3.94 21.58 -0.31
C GLY A 45 -2.61 21.30 0.39
N ARG A 46 -2.58 21.59 1.67
CA ARG A 46 -1.38 21.48 2.50
C ARG A 46 -0.89 20.05 2.58
N ARG A 47 0.42 19.87 2.43
CA ARG A 47 1.08 18.57 2.62
C ARG A 47 0.87 18.04 4.02
N HIS A 48 0.54 16.76 4.12
CA HIS A 48 0.51 16.00 5.37
C HIS A 48 1.85 15.31 5.62
N PHE A 49 2.15 15.08 6.90
CA PHE A 49 3.36 14.39 7.34
C PHE A 49 2.97 13.15 8.16
N PRO A 50 2.52 12.06 7.53
CA PRO A 50 2.13 10.87 8.28
C PRO A 50 3.36 10.27 8.98
N LEU A 51 3.30 10.19 10.33
CA LEU A 51 4.38 9.67 11.18
C LEU A 51 5.76 10.28 10.92
N ASN A 52 5.82 11.55 10.52
CA ASN A 52 7.06 12.25 10.11
C ASN A 52 7.81 11.58 8.93
N VAL A 53 7.17 10.68 8.21
CA VAL A 53 7.75 10.10 7.00
C VAL A 53 7.67 11.12 5.86
N PRO A 54 8.72 11.30 5.03
CA PRO A 54 8.73 12.24 3.91
C PRO A 54 7.84 11.74 2.74
N PHE A 55 6.61 11.42 3.04
CA PHE A 55 5.62 10.96 2.08
C PHE A 55 4.87 12.15 1.47
N GLN A 56 4.78 12.19 0.14
CA GLN A 56 4.13 13.29 -0.58
C GLN A 56 2.61 13.09 -0.59
N ASN A 57 1.97 13.43 0.51
CA ASN A 57 0.54 13.31 0.71
C ASN A 57 -0.07 14.69 0.98
N GLY A 58 -1.25 14.94 0.42
CA GLY A 58 -2.01 16.16 0.61
C GLY A 58 -3.40 16.05 -0.01
N PRO A 59 -4.37 16.81 0.49
CA PRO A 59 -5.72 16.84 -0.07
C PRO A 59 -5.73 17.49 -1.45
N LEU A 60 -6.72 17.10 -2.22
CA LEU A 60 -7.04 17.68 -3.52
C LEU A 60 -8.49 18.12 -3.48
N SER A 61 -8.78 19.31 -3.96
CA SER A 61 -10.14 19.83 -4.10
C SER A 61 -10.29 20.60 -5.39
N GLY A 62 -11.49 20.69 -5.89
CA GLY A 62 -11.81 21.47 -7.09
C GLY A 62 -13.26 21.90 -7.08
N LYS A 63 -13.51 23.06 -7.69
CA LYS A 63 -14.85 23.57 -7.93
C LYS A 63 -14.89 24.20 -9.32
N ASP A 64 -15.91 23.85 -10.08
CA ASP A 64 -16.12 24.37 -11.44
C ASP A 64 -14.90 24.18 -12.35
N VAL A 65 -14.22 23.03 -12.20
CA VAL A 65 -13.02 22.67 -12.96
C VAL A 65 -13.44 22.21 -14.35
N PHE A 66 -13.11 23.00 -15.38
CA PHE A 66 -13.34 22.57 -16.75
C PHE A 66 -12.31 21.52 -17.17
N VAL A 67 -12.81 20.38 -17.67
CA VAL A 67 -11.99 19.26 -18.15
C VAL A 67 -12.46 18.88 -19.54
N PRO A 68 -11.61 19.02 -20.59
CA PRO A 68 -11.94 18.53 -21.92
C PRO A 68 -12.24 17.02 -21.92
N LEU A 69 -13.14 16.58 -22.78
CA LEU A 69 -13.50 15.14 -22.89
C LEU A 69 -12.31 14.27 -23.31
N ASP A 70 -11.35 14.82 -24.01
CA ASP A 70 -10.12 14.13 -24.43
C ASP A 70 -9.22 13.78 -23.22
N CYS A 71 -9.44 14.39 -22.07
CA CYS A 71 -8.76 14.02 -20.82
C CYS A 71 -9.25 12.72 -20.21
N ILE A 72 -10.38 12.19 -20.69
CA ILE A 72 -10.86 10.86 -20.29
C ILE A 72 -9.83 9.80 -20.71
N ILE A 73 -9.44 8.93 -19.79
CA ILE A 73 -8.46 7.88 -20.07
C ILE A 73 -9.02 6.94 -21.13
N GLY A 74 -8.34 6.87 -22.26
CA GLY A 74 -8.75 6.11 -23.43
C GLY A 74 -9.76 6.81 -24.34
N GLY A 75 -10.05 8.10 -24.08
CA GLY A 75 -10.94 8.95 -24.88
C GLY A 75 -12.40 8.92 -24.42
N PRO A 76 -13.26 9.76 -25.05
CA PRO A 76 -14.67 9.90 -24.67
C PRO A 76 -15.47 8.59 -24.69
N GLN A 77 -15.12 7.66 -25.60
CA GLN A 77 -15.74 6.35 -25.72
C GLN A 77 -15.55 5.46 -24.47
N MET A 78 -14.59 5.79 -23.61
CA MET A 78 -14.33 5.08 -22.37
C MET A 78 -15.07 5.67 -21.17
N ALA A 79 -15.96 6.62 -21.39
CA ALA A 79 -16.83 7.16 -20.35
C ALA A 79 -17.61 6.03 -19.66
N GLY A 80 -17.64 6.03 -18.32
CA GLY A 80 -18.29 5.00 -17.51
C GLY A 80 -17.50 3.69 -17.33
N GLN A 81 -16.30 3.55 -17.92
CA GLN A 81 -15.46 2.37 -17.76
C GLN A 81 -14.44 2.49 -16.60
N GLY A 82 -14.47 3.60 -15.87
CA GLY A 82 -13.47 3.91 -14.84
C GLY A 82 -13.43 2.90 -13.71
N TRP A 83 -14.58 2.36 -13.28
CA TRP A 83 -14.62 1.34 -12.25
C TRP A 83 -13.85 0.07 -12.66
N ARG A 84 -14.10 -0.39 -13.90
CA ARG A 84 -13.40 -1.55 -14.45
C ARG A 84 -11.88 -1.29 -14.51
N MET A 85 -11.47 -0.12 -15.03
CA MET A 85 -10.06 0.26 -15.11
C MET A 85 -9.40 0.24 -13.73
N LEU A 86 -10.04 0.83 -12.71
CA LEU A 86 -9.51 0.87 -11.35
C LEU A 86 -9.37 -0.53 -10.75
N VAL A 87 -10.40 -1.38 -10.90
CA VAL A 87 -10.38 -2.72 -10.33
C VAL A 87 -9.31 -3.59 -10.99
N GLU A 88 -9.22 -3.57 -12.33
CA GLU A 88 -8.23 -4.37 -13.07
C GLU A 88 -6.81 -3.95 -12.71
N GLN A 89 -6.49 -2.66 -12.73
CA GLN A 89 -5.13 -2.17 -12.48
C GLN A 89 -4.72 -2.26 -11.00
N LEU A 90 -5.61 -1.92 -10.07
CA LEU A 90 -5.30 -1.98 -8.65
C LEU A 90 -5.23 -3.41 -8.10
N SER A 91 -5.88 -4.38 -8.76
CA SER A 91 -5.78 -5.79 -8.37
C SER A 91 -4.37 -6.31 -8.47
N VAL A 92 -3.66 -5.98 -9.55
CA VAL A 92 -2.26 -6.37 -9.75
C VAL A 92 -1.37 -5.79 -8.65
N GLY A 93 -1.50 -4.50 -8.34
CA GLY A 93 -0.77 -3.87 -7.24
C GLY A 93 -1.02 -4.51 -5.87
N ARG A 94 -2.26 -4.97 -5.61
CA ARG A 94 -2.62 -5.69 -4.39
C ARG A 94 -1.95 -7.07 -4.28
N CYS A 95 -1.69 -7.73 -5.39
CA CYS A 95 -0.98 -9.03 -5.42
C CYS A 95 0.52 -8.88 -5.26
N ILE A 96 1.11 -7.81 -5.77
CA ILE A 96 2.55 -7.64 -5.91
C ILE A 96 3.10 -6.70 -4.84
N SER A 97 2.73 -5.41 -4.90
CA SER A 97 3.40 -4.37 -4.12
C SER A 97 3.20 -4.51 -2.61
N LEU A 98 1.93 -4.63 -2.18
CA LEU A 98 1.60 -4.72 -0.76
C LEU A 98 2.10 -6.02 -0.12
N PRO A 99 1.87 -7.22 -0.71
CA PRO A 99 2.41 -8.46 -0.17
C PRO A 99 3.93 -8.50 -0.16
N SER A 100 4.59 -7.95 -1.19
CA SER A 100 6.06 -7.89 -1.25
C SER A 100 6.64 -7.00 -0.17
N ASN A 101 6.03 -5.85 0.07
CA ASN A 101 6.44 -4.95 1.15
C ASN A 101 6.22 -5.60 2.52
N ALA A 102 5.08 -6.25 2.72
CA ALA A 102 4.78 -7.00 3.94
C ALA A 102 5.76 -8.15 4.18
N ALA A 103 6.09 -8.93 3.13
CA ALA A 103 7.07 -10.00 3.21
C ALA A 103 8.47 -9.48 3.55
N GLY A 104 8.90 -8.40 2.90
CA GLY A 104 10.17 -7.75 3.20
C GLY A 104 10.26 -7.25 4.65
N GLY A 105 9.22 -6.57 5.12
CA GLY A 105 9.12 -6.09 6.49
C GLY A 105 9.12 -7.24 7.52
N ALA A 106 8.34 -8.30 7.27
CA ALA A 106 8.30 -9.46 8.16
C ALA A 106 9.66 -10.18 8.23
N LYS A 107 10.34 -10.37 7.10
CA LYS A 107 11.70 -10.95 7.05
C LYS A 107 12.72 -10.08 7.81
N ALA A 108 12.69 -8.77 7.60
CA ALA A 108 13.56 -7.84 8.33
C ALA A 108 13.30 -7.87 9.84
N GLY A 109 12.02 -7.90 10.23
CA GLY A 109 11.60 -7.97 11.63
C GLY A 109 12.11 -9.22 12.32
N ILE A 110 11.87 -10.41 11.76
CA ILE A 110 12.36 -11.66 12.38
C ILE A 110 13.88 -11.75 12.37
N PHE A 111 14.54 -11.33 11.29
CA PHE A 111 16.00 -11.35 11.22
C PHE A 111 16.64 -10.50 12.30
N ALA A 112 16.18 -9.24 12.44
CA ALA A 112 16.69 -8.33 13.45
C ALA A 112 16.40 -8.82 14.88
N SER A 113 15.17 -9.30 15.13
CA SER A 113 14.76 -9.79 16.46
C SER A 113 15.50 -11.05 16.87
N ALA A 114 15.70 -12.00 15.94
CA ALA A 114 16.48 -13.21 16.22
C ALA A 114 17.94 -12.90 16.51
N ALA A 115 18.56 -11.99 15.77
CA ALA A 115 19.91 -11.52 16.05
C ALA A 115 20.01 -10.85 17.43
N TYR A 116 19.08 -9.93 17.74
CA TYR A 116 19.01 -9.28 19.03
C TYR A 116 18.83 -10.27 20.18
N ALA A 117 17.90 -11.22 20.05
CA ALA A 117 17.61 -12.20 21.08
C ALA A 117 18.79 -13.14 21.39
N ARG A 118 19.71 -13.34 20.45
CA ARG A 118 20.95 -14.12 20.64
C ARG A 118 22.01 -13.34 21.43
N ILE A 119 22.12 -12.04 21.25
CA ILE A 119 23.19 -11.23 21.86
C ILE A 119 22.76 -10.52 23.14
N ARG A 120 21.48 -10.14 23.26
CA ARG A 120 20.96 -9.49 24.47
C ARG A 120 20.86 -10.52 25.59
N LYS A 121 21.48 -10.21 26.72
CA LYS A 121 21.44 -11.07 27.93
C LYS A 121 20.64 -10.44 29.05
N GLN A 122 19.89 -11.25 29.73
CA GLN A 122 19.28 -11.00 31.03
C GLN A 122 19.36 -12.28 31.87
N PHE A 123 19.51 -12.13 33.20
CA PHE A 123 19.73 -13.27 34.11
C PHE A 123 20.85 -14.21 33.63
N ASN A 124 21.95 -13.61 33.14
CA ASN A 124 23.15 -14.27 32.65
C ASN A 124 22.96 -15.19 31.41
N GLN A 125 21.84 -15.10 30.70
CA GLN A 125 21.60 -15.87 29.48
C GLN A 125 21.02 -15.01 28.37
N PRO A 126 21.17 -15.40 27.09
CA PRO A 126 20.50 -14.74 25.97
C PRO A 126 18.99 -14.74 26.15
N VAL A 127 18.35 -13.58 25.84
CA VAL A 127 16.88 -13.46 26.02
C VAL A 127 16.09 -14.41 25.13
N GLY A 128 16.63 -14.84 24.00
CA GLY A 128 16.02 -15.83 23.13
C GLY A 128 15.87 -17.24 23.73
N LYS A 129 16.43 -17.50 24.93
CA LYS A 129 16.22 -18.76 25.67
C LYS A 129 15.02 -18.71 26.63
N PHE A 130 14.33 -17.59 26.70
CA PHE A 130 13.11 -17.51 27.49
C PHE A 130 11.91 -17.90 26.60
N GLU A 131 11.07 -18.80 27.12
CA GLU A 131 9.91 -19.35 26.37
C GLU A 131 9.01 -18.26 25.76
N GLY A 132 8.75 -17.18 26.48
CA GLY A 132 7.96 -16.05 25.97
C GLY A 132 8.58 -15.36 24.74
N VAL A 133 9.91 -15.23 24.72
CA VAL A 133 10.64 -14.67 23.56
C VAL A 133 10.70 -15.68 22.43
N GLU A 134 10.95 -16.94 22.74
CA GLU A 134 10.94 -18.02 21.73
C GLU A 134 9.58 -18.15 21.04
N ALA A 135 8.48 -18.08 21.78
CA ALA A 135 7.13 -18.09 21.24
C ALA A 135 6.88 -16.91 20.28
N ALA A 136 7.33 -15.71 20.63
CA ALA A 136 7.24 -14.54 19.75
C ALA A 136 8.05 -14.73 18.46
N LEU A 137 9.31 -15.17 18.57
CA LEU A 137 10.16 -15.44 17.41
C LEU A 137 9.59 -16.54 16.51
N THR A 138 8.97 -17.56 17.08
CA THR A 138 8.30 -18.63 16.32
C THR A 138 7.12 -18.11 15.53
N ARG A 139 6.26 -17.29 16.15
CA ARG A 139 5.14 -16.64 15.43
C ARG A 139 5.63 -15.75 14.28
N MET A 140 6.67 -14.95 14.53
CA MET A 140 7.26 -14.07 13.53
C MET A 140 7.83 -14.86 12.36
N ALA A 141 8.57 -15.93 12.63
CA ALA A 141 9.16 -16.78 11.59
C ALA A 141 8.07 -17.47 10.75
N GLY A 142 7.05 -18.04 11.40
CA GLY A 142 5.90 -18.65 10.72
C GLY A 142 5.14 -17.66 9.85
N ALA A 143 4.86 -16.46 10.37
CA ALA A 143 4.20 -15.39 9.61
C ALA A 143 5.02 -14.95 8.40
N ALA A 144 6.33 -14.72 8.56
CA ALA A 144 7.22 -14.34 7.46
C ALA A 144 7.27 -15.41 6.36
N TYR A 145 7.30 -16.68 6.74
CA TYR A 145 7.28 -17.81 5.80
C TYR A 145 5.96 -17.86 5.02
N ILE A 146 4.81 -17.79 5.71
CA ILE A 146 3.49 -17.84 5.08
C ILE A 146 3.29 -16.68 4.12
N VAL A 147 3.64 -15.45 4.52
CA VAL A 147 3.51 -14.25 3.69
C VAL A 147 4.35 -14.37 2.42
N ASP A 148 5.59 -14.84 2.53
CA ASP A 148 6.48 -14.98 1.38
C ASP A 148 6.02 -16.10 0.43
N ALA A 149 5.58 -17.23 0.96
CA ALA A 149 5.04 -18.34 0.17
C ALA A 149 3.77 -17.92 -0.59
N ALA A 150 2.82 -17.30 0.08
CA ALA A 150 1.57 -16.84 -0.52
C ALA A 150 1.81 -15.79 -1.62
N ARG A 151 2.71 -14.83 -1.36
CA ARG A 151 3.16 -13.87 -2.36
C ARG A 151 3.75 -14.56 -3.59
N SER A 152 4.66 -15.51 -3.38
CA SER A 152 5.37 -16.20 -4.47
C SER A 152 4.39 -17.00 -5.35
N VAL A 153 3.44 -17.70 -4.76
CA VAL A 153 2.42 -18.45 -5.51
C VAL A 153 1.57 -17.51 -6.34
N THR A 154 1.12 -16.38 -5.76
CA THR A 154 0.22 -15.46 -6.46
C THR A 154 0.94 -14.66 -7.55
N THR A 155 2.21 -14.26 -7.34
CA THR A 155 2.99 -13.62 -8.41
C THR A 155 3.30 -14.60 -9.54
N GLY A 156 3.59 -15.87 -9.23
CA GLY A 156 3.75 -16.91 -10.25
C GLY A 156 2.49 -17.13 -11.10
N ALA A 157 1.30 -17.06 -10.51
CA ALA A 157 0.05 -17.13 -11.26
C ALA A 157 -0.11 -15.94 -12.23
N ILE A 158 0.27 -14.72 -11.79
CA ILE A 158 0.26 -13.53 -12.66
C ILE A 158 1.27 -13.69 -13.81
N ASP A 159 2.47 -14.18 -13.54
CA ASP A 159 3.48 -14.44 -14.57
C ASP A 159 2.99 -15.49 -15.58
N GLY A 160 2.15 -16.43 -15.12
CA GLY A 160 1.44 -17.40 -15.96
C GLY A 160 0.26 -16.82 -16.74
N GLY A 161 -0.03 -15.51 -16.64
CA GLY A 161 -1.10 -14.83 -17.35
C GLY A 161 -2.45 -14.86 -16.64
N GLU A 162 -2.54 -15.38 -15.43
CA GLU A 162 -3.78 -15.40 -14.65
C GLU A 162 -4.13 -14.01 -14.07
N LYS A 163 -5.41 -13.81 -13.78
CA LYS A 163 -5.93 -12.60 -13.10
C LYS A 163 -6.54 -12.96 -11.74
N PRO A 164 -5.72 -13.25 -10.73
CA PRO A 164 -6.16 -13.82 -9.45
C PRO A 164 -6.83 -12.76 -8.55
N SER A 165 -8.05 -12.32 -8.86
CA SER A 165 -8.75 -11.25 -8.13
C SER A 165 -9.07 -11.63 -6.68
N VAL A 166 -9.53 -12.86 -6.43
CA VAL A 166 -9.84 -13.35 -5.09
C VAL A 166 -8.56 -13.59 -4.27
N PRO A 167 -7.56 -14.34 -4.75
CA PRO A 167 -6.27 -14.44 -4.06
C PRO A 167 -5.64 -13.08 -3.77
N ALA A 168 -5.74 -12.11 -4.69
CA ALA A 168 -5.26 -10.75 -4.48
C ALA A 168 -5.86 -10.08 -3.25
N ALA A 169 -7.17 -10.19 -3.08
CA ALA A 169 -7.88 -9.61 -1.94
C ALA A 169 -7.46 -10.31 -0.63
N MET A 170 -7.36 -11.64 -0.65
CA MET A 170 -6.89 -12.44 0.49
C MET A 170 -5.45 -12.07 0.89
N LEU A 171 -4.56 -11.99 -0.09
CA LEU A 171 -3.16 -11.61 0.17
C LEU A 171 -3.05 -10.22 0.78
N LYS A 172 -3.73 -9.25 0.19
CA LYS A 172 -3.70 -7.87 0.70
C LYS A 172 -4.04 -7.84 2.19
N TYR A 173 -5.09 -8.52 2.60
CA TYR A 173 -5.51 -8.57 3.99
C TYR A 173 -4.51 -9.34 4.86
N HIS A 174 -4.29 -10.61 4.56
CA HIS A 174 -3.49 -11.48 5.42
C HIS A 174 -2.03 -11.05 5.52
N CYS A 175 -1.41 -10.68 4.40
CA CYS A 175 -0.01 -10.26 4.43
C CYS A 175 0.21 -8.99 5.25
N THR A 176 -0.68 -8.01 5.14
CA THR A 176 -0.56 -6.77 5.93
C THR A 176 -0.84 -7.01 7.41
N GLU A 177 -1.80 -7.87 7.77
CA GLU A 177 -2.08 -8.22 9.17
C GLU A 177 -0.94 -9.02 9.80
N PHE A 178 -0.39 -10.01 9.10
CA PHE A 178 0.79 -10.73 9.59
C PHE A 178 2.01 -9.84 9.74
N ALA A 179 2.26 -8.93 8.80
CA ALA A 179 3.35 -7.98 8.92
C ALA A 179 3.18 -7.06 10.13
N ARG A 180 1.94 -6.63 10.42
CA ARG A 180 1.62 -5.84 11.62
C ARG A 180 1.89 -6.64 12.91
N GLN A 181 1.51 -7.92 12.96
CA GLN A 181 1.79 -8.79 14.10
C GLN A 181 3.30 -8.96 14.30
N VAL A 182 4.05 -9.21 13.21
CA VAL A 182 5.51 -9.32 13.26
C VAL A 182 6.15 -8.03 13.77
N ALA A 183 5.66 -6.86 13.35
CA ALA A 183 6.16 -5.58 13.84
C ALA A 183 5.93 -5.41 15.36
N ASN A 184 4.74 -5.77 15.85
CA ASN A 184 4.43 -5.72 17.28
C ASN A 184 5.31 -6.68 18.09
N ASP A 185 5.40 -7.95 17.68
CA ASP A 185 6.28 -8.93 18.33
C ASP A 185 7.75 -8.48 18.32
N ALA A 186 8.20 -7.87 17.21
CA ALA A 186 9.56 -7.31 17.11
C ALA A 186 9.79 -6.18 18.13
N MET A 187 8.83 -5.25 18.24
CA MET A 187 8.90 -4.18 19.23
C MET A 187 8.96 -4.73 20.65
N ASP A 188 8.15 -5.74 20.98
CA ASP A 188 8.13 -6.38 22.28
C ASP A 188 9.45 -7.08 22.60
N VAL A 189 10.01 -7.84 21.66
CA VAL A 189 11.31 -8.51 21.82
C VAL A 189 12.44 -7.49 22.04
N HIS A 190 12.43 -6.36 21.37
CA HIS A 190 13.44 -5.31 21.52
C HIS A 190 13.20 -4.40 22.73
N GLY A 191 11.97 -4.35 23.26
CA GLY A 191 11.59 -3.48 24.37
C GLY A 191 11.84 -2.01 24.07
N GLY A 192 12.41 -1.26 24.98
CA GLY A 192 12.67 0.17 24.78
C GLY A 192 13.47 0.51 23.52
N LYS A 193 14.31 -0.37 23.05
CA LYS A 193 15.04 -0.18 21.77
C LYS A 193 14.15 -0.21 20.55
N GLY A 194 13.00 -0.88 20.61
CA GLY A 194 12.02 -0.93 19.51
C GLY A 194 11.37 0.41 19.22
N ILE A 195 11.35 1.33 20.19
CA ILE A 195 10.69 2.64 20.06
C ILE A 195 11.68 3.83 20.13
N CYS A 196 12.92 3.60 20.52
CA CYS A 196 13.91 4.67 20.59
C CYS A 196 14.45 5.01 19.21
N LEU A 197 14.43 6.29 18.85
CA LEU A 197 15.09 6.81 17.64
C LEU A 197 16.54 7.15 17.95
N GLY A 198 17.39 7.08 16.95
CA GLY A 198 18.77 7.53 17.06
C GLY A 198 19.77 6.70 16.26
N PRO A 199 21.02 7.19 16.15
CA PRO A 199 22.04 6.60 15.27
C PRO A 199 22.49 5.20 15.69
N LYS A 200 22.30 4.85 16.96
CA LYS A 200 22.65 3.53 17.51
C LYS A 200 21.47 2.55 17.52
N ASN A 201 20.31 2.98 17.09
CA ASN A 201 19.16 2.11 16.94
C ASN A 201 18.99 1.73 15.47
N TYR A 202 19.44 0.54 15.10
CA TYR A 202 19.37 0.06 13.72
C TYR A 202 17.93 -0.18 13.23
N LEU A 203 16.98 -0.40 14.13
CA LEU A 203 15.55 -0.50 13.79
C LEU A 203 14.96 0.84 13.39
N GLY A 204 15.41 1.94 14.01
CA GLY A 204 14.94 3.29 13.71
C GLY A 204 15.34 3.83 12.33
N ARG A 205 16.12 3.07 11.55
CA ARG A 205 16.51 3.44 10.17
C ARG A 205 15.63 2.78 9.11
N GLY A 206 14.85 1.78 9.48
CA GLY A 206 14.08 0.97 8.55
C GLY A 206 12.56 1.18 8.60
N TYR A 207 12.09 2.05 9.51
CA TYR A 207 10.65 2.24 9.75
C TYR A 207 10.27 3.71 9.70
#